data_5ab6b573f0ac81b48fe8ac3da320ba9d
#
_entry.id   5ab6b573f0ac81b48fe8ac3da320ba9d
#
_cell.length_a   1.000
_cell.length_b   1.000
_cell.length_c   1.000
_cell.angle_alpha   90.00
_cell.angle_beta   90.00
_cell.angle_gamma   90.00
#
_symmetry.space_group_name_H-M   'P 1'
#
loop_
_entity.id
_entity.type
_entity.pdbx_description
1 polymer ?
#
loop_
_entity_poly.entity_id
_entity_poly.type
_entity_poly.pdbx_seq_one_letter_code
_entity_poly.pdbx_strand_id
1 'polypeptide(L)'
;IILSFHFYNPHPLTHYQAEWTEEKDLNVPIHYPGELIEEADFNQLSEAMQKLVTPYMGTYDKTTLESLVLKAEMKATSLGVQLYCGEFGCYKKTPAADRMEWIRDVVSILKDRHISYSYWEYKAGFGFCDSQGNVIEQEVLDLLTK
;
A
#
# COMPACT_ATOMS: atom_id res chain seq x y z
N ILE A 1 -10.03 -3.93 -24.28
CA ILE A 1 -10.39 -4.27 -22.87
C ILE A 1 -9.10 -4.16 -22.06
N ILE A 2 -9.19 -3.58 -20.88
CA ILE A 2 -8.10 -3.46 -19.91
C ILE A 2 -8.57 -4.13 -18.62
N LEU A 3 -7.70 -4.95 -17.99
CA LEU A 3 -7.92 -5.45 -16.65
C LEU A 3 -7.40 -4.44 -15.66
N SER A 4 -8.25 -3.91 -14.79
CA SER A 4 -7.84 -3.02 -13.71
C SER A 4 -7.80 -3.76 -12.38
N PHE A 5 -6.81 -3.44 -11.54
CA PHE A 5 -6.72 -3.90 -10.16
C PHE A 5 -6.35 -2.74 -9.24
N HIS A 6 -6.65 -2.88 -7.95
CA HIS A 6 -6.22 -1.98 -6.90
C HIS A 6 -5.18 -2.68 -6.03
N PHE A 7 -4.18 -1.94 -5.57
CA PHE A 7 -3.08 -2.50 -4.78
C PHE A 7 -2.89 -1.76 -3.46
N TYR A 8 -3.32 -2.42 -2.38
CA TYR A 8 -3.23 -1.89 -1.01
C TYR A 8 -2.63 -2.93 -0.04
N ASN A 9 -1.83 -3.87 -0.54
CA ASN A 9 -1.26 -4.93 0.29
C ASN A 9 0.07 -4.50 0.94
N PRO A 10 0.25 -4.80 2.24
CA PRO A 10 -0.74 -5.34 3.17
C PRO A 10 -1.71 -4.25 3.67
N HIS A 11 -3.00 -4.55 3.72
CA HIS A 11 -4.04 -3.57 4.06
C HIS A 11 -3.86 -2.91 5.44
N PRO A 12 -3.43 -3.62 6.51
CA PRO A 12 -3.18 -2.98 7.80
C PRO A 12 -2.09 -1.89 7.76
N LEU A 13 -1.11 -1.99 6.84
CA LEU A 13 -0.10 -0.95 6.63
C LEU A 13 -0.69 0.25 5.89
N THR A 14 -1.31 -0.01 4.73
CA THR A 14 -1.78 1.06 3.84
C THR A 14 -2.99 1.81 4.38
N HIS A 15 -3.73 1.21 5.32
CA HIS A 15 -4.89 1.79 6.00
C HIS A 15 -4.70 1.91 7.51
N TYR A 16 -3.44 2.01 7.95
CA TYR A 16 -3.11 2.10 9.38
C TYR A 16 -3.88 3.22 10.05
N GLN A 17 -4.70 2.84 11.08
CA GLN A 17 -5.58 3.75 11.82
C GLN A 17 -6.53 4.60 10.95
N ALA A 18 -6.93 4.08 9.80
CA ALA A 18 -7.91 4.76 8.95
C ALA A 18 -9.31 4.69 9.57
N GLU A 19 -9.91 5.86 9.80
CA GLU A 19 -11.14 6.00 10.62
C GLU A 19 -12.37 5.33 10.00
N TRP A 20 -12.36 5.08 8.69
CA TRP A 20 -13.44 4.46 7.93
C TRP A 20 -13.28 2.95 7.74
N THR A 21 -12.21 2.35 8.30
CA THR A 21 -11.93 0.91 8.23
C THR A 21 -11.89 0.28 9.62
N GLU A 22 -11.82 -1.05 9.66
CA GLU A 22 -11.67 -1.77 10.92
C GLU A 22 -10.29 -1.56 11.57
N GLU A 23 -9.28 -1.17 10.79
CA GLU A 23 -7.93 -0.84 11.23
C GLU A 23 -7.86 0.46 12.06
N LYS A 24 -8.94 1.22 12.20
CA LYS A 24 -8.98 2.46 13.01
C LYS A 24 -8.47 2.25 14.44
N ASP A 25 -8.67 1.06 15.00
CA ASP A 25 -8.29 0.68 16.36
C ASP A 25 -6.94 -0.08 16.42
N LEU A 26 -6.22 -0.18 15.31
CA LEU A 26 -4.89 -0.78 15.28
C LEU A 26 -3.88 0.16 15.95
N ASN A 27 -3.57 -0.12 17.20
CA ASN A 27 -2.82 0.77 18.11
C ASN A 27 -1.43 0.24 18.50
N VAL A 28 -0.85 -0.63 17.69
CA VAL A 28 0.52 -1.14 17.85
C VAL A 28 1.41 -0.67 16.70
N PRO A 29 2.74 -0.66 16.86
CA PRO A 29 3.64 -0.35 15.77
C PRO A 29 3.41 -1.23 14.55
N ILE A 30 3.59 -0.66 13.36
CA ILE A 30 3.53 -1.36 12.08
C ILE A 30 4.77 -1.00 11.27
N HIS A 31 5.31 -1.94 10.50
CA HIS A 31 6.61 -1.79 9.84
C HIS A 31 6.59 -2.19 8.38
N TYR A 32 7.41 -1.51 7.58
CA TYR A 32 7.76 -1.87 6.22
C TYR A 32 9.09 -1.19 5.80
N PRO A 33 10.04 -1.93 5.19
CA PRO A 33 10.05 -3.40 5.03
C PRO A 33 10.33 -4.11 6.34
N GLY A 34 9.96 -5.38 6.42
CA GLY A 34 10.20 -6.23 7.58
C GLY A 34 8.98 -7.00 8.05
N GLU A 35 9.04 -7.47 9.27
CA GLU A 35 7.89 -8.06 9.96
C GLU A 35 6.80 -7.00 10.12
N LEU A 36 5.61 -7.24 9.58
CA LEU A 36 4.54 -6.24 9.55
C LEU A 36 4.15 -5.75 10.95
N ILE A 37 3.98 -6.68 11.88
CA ILE A 37 3.71 -6.44 13.29
C ILE A 37 4.53 -7.46 14.07
N GLU A 38 5.35 -6.99 15.01
CA GLU A 38 6.13 -7.86 15.88
C GLU A 38 5.22 -8.73 16.75
N GLU A 39 5.65 -9.97 17.05
CA GLU A 39 4.85 -10.91 17.86
C GLU A 39 4.46 -10.35 19.22
N ALA A 40 5.36 -9.60 19.86
CA ALA A 40 5.11 -8.97 21.16
C ALA A 40 4.01 -7.91 21.08
N ASP A 41 3.92 -7.17 19.97
CA ASP A 41 2.89 -6.17 19.72
C ASP A 41 1.56 -6.81 19.33
N PHE A 42 1.60 -7.85 18.48
CA PHE A 42 0.43 -8.64 18.14
C PHE A 42 -0.29 -9.18 19.39
N ASN A 43 0.48 -9.68 20.37
CA ASN A 43 -0.08 -10.22 21.61
C ASN A 43 -0.71 -9.16 22.53
N GLN A 44 -0.48 -7.87 22.27
CA GLN A 44 -1.13 -6.75 23.00
C GLN A 44 -2.47 -6.33 22.37
N LEU A 45 -2.75 -6.76 21.16
CA LEU A 45 -3.98 -6.44 20.45
C LEU A 45 -5.20 -7.13 21.09
N SER A 46 -6.37 -6.50 20.98
CA SER A 46 -7.63 -7.16 21.29
C SER A 46 -7.86 -8.39 20.41
N GLU A 47 -8.62 -9.36 20.87
CA GLU A 47 -8.94 -10.56 20.09
C GLU A 47 -9.56 -10.23 18.72
N ALA A 48 -10.41 -9.21 18.65
CA ALA A 48 -10.99 -8.74 17.40
C ALA A 48 -9.92 -8.21 16.43
N MET A 49 -8.95 -7.44 16.95
CA MET A 49 -7.88 -6.88 16.14
C MET A 49 -6.88 -7.96 15.73
N GLN A 50 -6.54 -8.90 16.61
CA GLN A 50 -5.72 -10.07 16.25
C GLN A 50 -6.35 -10.84 15.10
N LYS A 51 -7.66 -11.09 15.16
CA LYS A 51 -8.38 -11.78 14.07
C LYS A 51 -8.33 -11.00 12.76
N LEU A 52 -8.44 -9.68 12.82
CA LEU A 52 -8.38 -8.80 11.65
C LEU A 52 -7.01 -8.89 10.97
N VAL A 53 -5.91 -8.77 11.74
CA VAL A 53 -4.55 -8.69 11.17
C VAL A 53 -3.92 -10.05 10.86
N THR A 54 -4.40 -11.14 11.45
CA THR A 54 -3.85 -12.50 11.27
C THR A 54 -3.62 -12.88 9.80
N PRO A 55 -4.52 -12.60 8.85
CA PRO A 55 -4.29 -12.94 7.44
C PRO A 55 -3.12 -12.20 6.79
N TYR A 56 -2.64 -11.12 7.42
CA TYR A 56 -1.59 -10.25 6.92
C TYR A 56 -0.25 -10.40 7.67
N MET A 57 -0.22 -11.22 8.73
CA MET A 57 1.01 -11.43 9.51
C MET A 57 2.11 -12.02 8.62
N GLY A 58 3.32 -11.54 8.80
CA GLY A 58 4.53 -11.99 8.10
C GLY A 58 5.43 -10.85 7.66
N THR A 59 6.49 -11.21 6.98
CA THR A 59 7.51 -10.28 6.48
C THR A 59 7.14 -9.76 5.10
N TYR A 60 7.18 -8.44 4.93
CA TYR A 60 6.96 -7.76 3.66
C TYR A 60 8.21 -7.01 3.22
N ASP A 61 8.50 -7.11 1.94
CA ASP A 61 9.54 -6.38 1.22
C ASP A 61 9.12 -6.18 -0.25
N LYS A 62 9.97 -5.53 -1.05
CA LYS A 62 9.70 -5.33 -2.48
C LYS A 62 9.39 -6.66 -3.20
N THR A 63 10.12 -7.73 -2.88
CA THR A 63 9.93 -9.04 -3.54
C THR A 63 8.57 -9.64 -3.21
N THR A 64 8.13 -9.52 -1.97
CA THR A 64 6.80 -9.96 -1.53
C THR A 64 5.71 -9.18 -2.24
N LEU A 65 5.82 -7.84 -2.31
CA LEU A 65 4.85 -6.99 -3.03
C LEU A 65 4.83 -7.34 -4.53
N GLU A 66 5.98 -7.52 -5.15
CA GLU A 66 6.09 -7.90 -6.56
C GLU A 66 5.39 -9.23 -6.84
N SER A 67 5.55 -10.22 -5.97
CA SER A 67 4.88 -11.52 -6.11
C SER A 67 3.35 -11.41 -6.11
N LEU A 68 2.81 -10.43 -5.38
CA LEU A 68 1.37 -10.14 -5.36
C LEU A 68 0.90 -9.47 -6.66
N VAL A 69 1.67 -8.50 -7.18
CA VAL A 69 1.39 -7.85 -8.48
C VAL A 69 1.45 -8.85 -9.63
N LEU A 70 2.41 -9.79 -9.59
CA LEU A 70 2.54 -10.87 -10.58
C LEU A 70 1.25 -11.69 -10.75
N LYS A 71 0.49 -11.90 -9.69
CA LYS A 71 -0.80 -12.63 -9.79
C LYS A 71 -1.79 -11.92 -10.71
N ALA A 72 -1.87 -10.58 -10.61
CA ALA A 72 -2.72 -9.79 -11.50
C ALA A 72 -2.21 -9.80 -12.93
N GLU A 73 -0.88 -9.71 -13.13
CA GLU A 73 -0.25 -9.76 -14.45
C GLU A 73 -0.48 -11.12 -15.14
N MET A 74 -0.29 -12.22 -14.42
CA MET A 74 -0.60 -13.56 -14.95
C MET A 74 -2.07 -13.69 -15.38
N LYS A 75 -2.97 -13.09 -14.61
CA LYS A 75 -4.40 -13.06 -14.97
C LYS A 75 -4.65 -12.26 -16.25
N ALA A 76 -4.08 -11.06 -16.37
CA ALA A 76 -4.20 -10.25 -17.58
C ALA A 76 -3.63 -10.97 -18.81
N THR A 77 -2.46 -11.59 -18.67
CA THR A 77 -1.83 -12.40 -19.72
C THR A 77 -2.72 -13.56 -20.15
N SER A 78 -3.31 -14.28 -19.20
CA SER A 78 -4.21 -15.40 -19.51
C SER A 78 -5.48 -14.98 -20.27
N LEU A 79 -5.86 -13.71 -20.13
CA LEU A 79 -7.01 -13.11 -20.82
C LEU A 79 -6.62 -12.40 -22.15
N GLY A 80 -5.33 -12.26 -22.42
CA GLY A 80 -4.84 -11.53 -23.59
C GLY A 80 -5.14 -10.02 -23.54
N VAL A 81 -5.16 -9.41 -22.35
CA VAL A 81 -5.49 -8.00 -22.15
C VAL A 81 -4.37 -7.26 -21.44
N GLN A 82 -4.36 -5.92 -21.55
CA GLN A 82 -3.45 -5.07 -20.79
C GLN A 82 -3.85 -4.99 -19.30
N LEU A 83 -2.86 -4.84 -18.43
CA LEU A 83 -3.05 -4.62 -17.00
C LEU A 83 -2.90 -3.13 -16.66
N TYR A 84 -3.70 -2.66 -15.72
CA TYR A 84 -3.68 -1.29 -15.20
C TYR A 84 -3.87 -1.30 -13.67
N CYS A 85 -2.97 -0.67 -12.94
CA CYS A 85 -3.17 -0.44 -11.51
C CYS A 85 -4.01 0.83 -11.32
N GLY A 86 -5.33 0.65 -11.17
CA GLY A 86 -6.29 1.75 -11.08
C GLY A 86 -6.16 2.58 -9.80
N GLU A 87 -5.70 1.94 -8.72
CA GLU A 87 -5.42 2.60 -7.45
C GLU A 87 -4.27 1.91 -6.71
N PHE A 88 -3.41 2.69 -6.11
CA PHE A 88 -2.51 2.31 -5.02
C PHE A 88 -2.18 3.55 -4.20
N GLY A 89 -1.91 3.37 -2.92
CA GLY A 89 -1.56 4.45 -2.02
C GLY A 89 -1.39 3.95 -0.59
N CYS A 90 -0.88 4.82 0.27
CA CYS A 90 -0.68 4.51 1.68
C CYS A 90 -1.09 5.71 2.53
N TYR A 91 -1.96 5.44 3.52
CA TYR A 91 -2.57 6.47 4.35
C TYR A 91 -1.52 7.20 5.21
N LYS A 92 -1.67 8.50 5.36
CA LYS A 92 -0.69 9.37 6.03
C LYS A 92 -0.51 9.12 7.54
N LYS A 93 -1.38 8.33 8.19
CA LYS A 93 -1.16 7.91 9.58
C LYS A 93 -0.15 6.75 9.68
N THR A 94 0.12 6.05 8.60
CA THR A 94 1.23 5.09 8.53
C THR A 94 2.53 5.82 8.84
N PRO A 95 3.45 5.25 9.65
CA PRO A 95 4.73 5.88 9.94
C PRO A 95 5.44 6.33 8.66
N ALA A 96 5.95 7.55 8.64
CA ALA A 96 6.36 8.22 7.40
C ALA A 96 7.46 7.45 6.63
N ALA A 97 8.42 6.85 7.33
CA ALA A 97 9.51 6.09 6.71
C ALA A 97 8.96 4.83 6.01
N ASP A 98 8.13 4.06 6.72
CA ASP A 98 7.52 2.82 6.22
C ASP A 98 6.59 3.11 5.04
N ARG A 99 5.80 4.19 5.14
CA ARG A 99 4.92 4.67 4.07
C ARG A 99 5.70 5.02 2.81
N MET A 100 6.77 5.79 2.94
CA MET A 100 7.57 6.22 1.78
C MET A 100 8.29 5.06 1.12
N GLU A 101 8.84 4.13 1.90
CA GLU A 101 9.49 2.95 1.35
C GLU A 101 8.50 2.06 0.59
N TRP A 102 7.31 1.84 1.15
CA TRP A 102 6.25 1.10 0.48
C TRP A 102 5.84 1.75 -0.86
N ILE A 103 5.63 3.07 -0.88
CA ILE A 103 5.27 3.81 -2.12
C ILE A 103 6.39 3.67 -3.16
N ARG A 104 7.66 3.82 -2.74
CA ARG A 104 8.83 3.70 -3.61
C ARG A 104 8.89 2.31 -4.26
N ASP A 105 8.71 1.27 -3.47
CA ASP A 105 8.76 -0.11 -3.96
C ASP A 105 7.62 -0.42 -4.92
N VAL A 106 6.39 -0.01 -4.60
CA VAL A 106 5.24 -0.22 -5.50
C VAL A 106 5.43 0.54 -6.83
N VAL A 107 5.84 1.81 -6.80
CA VAL A 107 6.12 2.57 -8.02
C VAL A 107 7.21 1.91 -8.85
N SER A 108 8.30 1.46 -8.22
CA SER A 108 9.37 0.74 -8.90
C SER A 108 8.87 -0.55 -9.57
N ILE A 109 8.10 -1.36 -8.84
CA ILE A 109 7.51 -2.60 -9.38
C ILE A 109 6.63 -2.30 -10.61
N LEU A 110 5.74 -1.33 -10.52
CA LEU A 110 4.83 -0.99 -11.62
C LEU A 110 5.59 -0.47 -12.85
N LYS A 111 6.63 0.36 -12.65
CA LYS A 111 7.50 0.86 -13.72
C LYS A 111 8.33 -0.26 -14.37
N ASP A 112 9.00 -1.08 -13.57
CA ASP A 112 9.85 -2.17 -14.04
C ASP A 112 9.05 -3.19 -14.87
N ARG A 113 7.76 -3.36 -14.56
CA ARG A 113 6.84 -4.26 -15.26
C ARG A 113 6.01 -3.58 -16.35
N HIS A 114 6.25 -2.30 -16.62
CA HIS A 114 5.51 -1.51 -17.62
C HIS A 114 3.98 -1.51 -17.41
N ILE A 115 3.54 -1.53 -16.15
CA ILE A 115 2.13 -1.44 -15.76
C ILE A 115 1.77 0.03 -15.56
N SER A 116 0.84 0.54 -16.35
CA SER A 116 0.29 1.89 -16.15
C SER A 116 -0.50 1.97 -14.85
N TYR A 117 -0.46 3.12 -14.19
CA TYR A 117 -1.05 3.26 -12.85
C TYR A 117 -1.64 4.63 -12.59
N SER A 118 -2.52 4.70 -11.57
CA SER A 118 -2.96 5.91 -10.89
C SER A 118 -2.69 5.81 -9.40
N TYR A 119 -2.19 6.92 -8.83
CA TYR A 119 -1.98 7.03 -7.39
C TYR A 119 -3.26 7.51 -6.68
N TRP A 120 -3.62 6.86 -5.60
CA TRP A 120 -4.67 7.27 -4.71
C TRP A 120 -4.05 7.89 -3.46
N GLU A 121 -4.04 9.24 -3.30
CA GLU A 121 -4.80 10.16 -4.15
C GLU A 121 -4.06 11.51 -4.31
N TYR A 122 -4.65 12.44 -5.02
CA TYR A 122 -4.09 13.78 -5.19
C TYR A 122 -4.11 14.60 -3.89
N LYS A 123 -5.27 14.58 -3.17
CA LYS A 123 -5.53 15.31 -1.93
C LYS A 123 -6.05 14.37 -0.85
N ALA A 124 -6.29 14.91 0.37
CA ALA A 124 -6.83 14.20 1.52
C ALA A 124 -5.87 13.16 2.14
N GLY A 125 -6.40 12.04 2.65
CA GLY A 125 -5.67 11.15 3.56
C GLY A 125 -4.52 10.38 2.96
N PHE A 126 -4.55 10.11 1.66
CA PHE A 126 -3.49 9.46 0.90
C PHE A 126 -2.70 10.46 0.04
N GLY A 127 -3.17 11.71 -0.02
CA GLY A 127 -2.71 12.70 -0.96
C GLY A 127 -1.32 13.26 -0.66
N PHE A 128 -0.67 13.75 -1.71
CA PHE A 128 0.60 14.48 -1.64
C PHE A 128 0.42 16.00 -1.75
N CYS A 129 -0.85 16.48 -1.83
CA CYS A 129 -1.21 17.90 -1.83
C CYS A 129 -2.15 18.23 -0.66
N ASP A 130 -2.11 19.50 -0.21
CA ASP A 130 -3.07 20.06 0.73
C ASP A 130 -4.44 20.33 0.07
N SER A 131 -5.40 20.86 0.84
CA SER A 131 -6.74 21.19 0.35
C SER A 131 -6.74 22.28 -0.73
N GLN A 132 -5.72 23.16 -0.75
CA GLN A 132 -5.54 24.19 -1.76
C GLN A 132 -4.84 23.70 -3.03
N GLY A 133 -4.25 22.50 -3.00
CA GLY A 133 -3.51 21.92 -4.12
C GLY A 133 -2.01 22.23 -4.10
N ASN A 134 -1.49 22.75 -3.00
CA ASN A 134 -0.05 22.90 -2.84
C ASN A 134 0.57 21.53 -2.52
N VAL A 135 1.69 21.23 -3.15
CA VAL A 135 2.44 20.00 -2.86
C VAL A 135 3.02 20.05 -1.45
N ILE A 136 2.68 19.08 -0.62
CA ILE A 136 3.18 18.93 0.75
C ILE A 136 4.12 17.74 0.90
N GLU A 137 4.14 16.81 -0.08
CA GLU A 137 5.04 15.66 -0.13
C GLU A 137 5.72 15.59 -1.50
N GLN A 138 6.77 16.39 -1.69
CA GLN A 138 7.50 16.48 -2.95
C GLN A 138 8.11 15.15 -3.37
N GLU A 139 8.57 14.32 -2.42
CA GLU A 139 9.15 13.02 -2.72
C GLU A 139 8.13 12.07 -3.38
N VAL A 140 6.87 12.07 -2.91
CA VAL A 140 5.81 11.27 -3.56
C VAL A 140 5.59 11.74 -4.99
N LEU A 141 5.47 13.06 -5.21
CA LEU A 141 5.30 13.61 -6.56
C LEU A 141 6.48 13.23 -7.47
N ASP A 142 7.70 13.31 -6.97
CA ASP A 142 8.92 12.96 -7.71
C ASP A 142 8.94 11.48 -8.11
N LEU A 143 8.57 10.57 -7.21
CA LEU A 143 8.45 9.15 -7.50
C LEU A 143 7.41 8.85 -8.59
N LEU A 144 6.28 9.55 -8.56
CA LEU A 144 5.19 9.34 -9.52
C LEU A 144 5.51 9.89 -10.92
N THR A 145 6.36 10.92 -11.04
CA THR A 145 6.55 11.69 -12.27
C THR A 145 7.92 11.51 -12.94
N LYS A 146 8.90 11.00 -12.21
CA LYS A 146 10.28 10.75 -12.74
C LYS A 146 10.51 9.27 -12.95
#